data_18d9175344ebd3f96e1c152f848c5bf6
#
_entry.id   18d9175344ebd3f96e1c152f848c5bf6
#
_cell.length_a   1.000
_cell.length_b   1.000
_cell.length_c   1.000
_cell.angle_alpha   90.00
_cell.angle_beta   90.00
_cell.angle_gamma   90.00
#
_symmetry.space_group_name_H-M   'P 1'
#
loop_
_entity.id
_entity.type
_entity.pdbx_description
1 polymer ?
#
loop_
_entity_poly.entity_id
_entity_poly.type
_entity_poly.pdbx_seq_one_letter_code
_entity_poly.pdbx_strand_id
1 'polypeptide(L)'
;LKKLDDLRKKIMPKLTENIGKSHRLKKRSEKVKVKTVLICRPNQRLGNLLLLTPLLQEITKSFPGCEIDIVVKGKLAGDVFKEYKNISNIIVLPRKPFKELLKYLNVFFSVKTKKYDLAINGAKGSSSGKILTYLSNSDYKIYGEIITHKEKDYQHMGKNNIYNLKYYFQQLGYFMDTKTLPPLDIKLSKSELLNGKEILSSCVSDSTKKTILIFTFATGAKCHSKEWWNEFYEKLVASFGASHNILEVLPMENVSQIDFKASSYYSKSIREIAAVTANASVFIGADSGIMHLASASKVATIGLFSVTREDMYSPYGNGSFSFNTKNKTTTSLIQELTNLLGSE
;
A
#
# COMPACT_ATOMS: atom_id res chain seq x y z
N LEU A 1 -4.43 -2.70 -30.91
CA LEU A 1 -3.66 -2.86 -29.66
C LEU A 1 -4.55 -2.81 -28.42
N LYS A 2 -5.52 -1.88 -28.30
CA LYS A 2 -6.45 -1.80 -27.16
C LYS A 2 -7.32 -3.07 -27.05
N LYS A 3 -7.88 -3.54 -28.18
CA LYS A 3 -8.66 -4.80 -28.24
C LYS A 3 -7.83 -6.02 -27.80
N LEU A 4 -6.55 -6.10 -28.18
CA LEU A 4 -5.64 -7.19 -27.76
C LEU A 4 -5.34 -7.14 -26.26
N ASP A 5 -5.13 -5.94 -25.69
CA ASP A 5 -4.95 -5.80 -24.24
C ASP A 5 -6.20 -6.18 -23.46
N ASP A 6 -7.38 -5.84 -23.96
CA ASP A 6 -8.65 -6.19 -23.31
C ASP A 6 -8.95 -7.70 -23.41
N LEU A 7 -8.65 -8.32 -24.56
CA LEU A 7 -8.71 -9.78 -24.74
C LEU A 7 -7.74 -10.49 -23.78
N ARG A 8 -6.49 -10.01 -23.68
CA ARG A 8 -5.52 -10.54 -22.74
C ARG A 8 -6.02 -10.48 -21.28
N LYS A 9 -6.62 -9.36 -20.87
CA LYS A 9 -7.17 -9.22 -19.49
C LYS A 9 -8.28 -10.21 -19.20
N LYS A 10 -9.06 -10.61 -20.21
CA LYS A 10 -10.14 -11.62 -20.07
C LYS A 10 -9.61 -13.05 -20.05
N ILE A 11 -8.60 -13.37 -20.88
CA ILE A 11 -8.11 -14.73 -21.08
C ILE A 11 -7.07 -15.12 -20.03
N MET A 12 -6.12 -14.21 -19.71
CA MET A 12 -4.99 -14.52 -18.83
C MET A 12 -5.38 -15.03 -17.42
N PRO A 13 -6.44 -14.52 -16.76
CA PRO A 13 -6.85 -15.06 -15.46
C PRO A 13 -7.21 -16.54 -15.53
N LYS A 14 -7.94 -16.97 -16.58
CA LYS A 14 -8.32 -18.37 -16.79
C LYS A 14 -7.09 -19.25 -17.09
N LEU A 15 -6.19 -18.80 -17.98
CA LEU A 15 -4.97 -19.53 -18.32
C LEU A 15 -4.00 -19.71 -17.14
N THR A 16 -4.00 -18.78 -16.20
CA THR A 16 -3.11 -18.81 -15.03
C THR A 16 -3.80 -19.32 -13.76
N GLU A 17 -5.04 -19.75 -13.87
CA GLU A 17 -5.84 -20.16 -12.71
C GLU A 17 -5.20 -21.32 -11.94
N ASN A 18 -4.66 -22.28 -12.66
CA ASN A 18 -4.07 -23.49 -12.07
C ASN A 18 -2.61 -23.33 -11.64
N ILE A 19 -1.97 -22.20 -11.99
CA ILE A 19 -0.58 -21.96 -11.54
C ILE A 19 -0.56 -21.82 -10.02
N GLY A 20 0.19 -22.70 -9.36
CA GLY A 20 0.39 -22.73 -7.91
C GLY A 20 -0.63 -23.54 -7.11
N LYS A 21 -1.77 -23.96 -7.69
CA LYS A 21 -2.81 -24.72 -6.95
C LYS A 21 -2.31 -26.07 -6.39
N SER A 22 -1.39 -26.72 -7.07
CA SER A 22 -0.84 -28.04 -6.68
C SER A 22 0.59 -27.94 -6.12
N HIS A 23 1.08 -26.72 -5.90
CA HIS A 23 2.44 -26.54 -5.44
C HIS A 23 2.57 -26.94 -3.97
N ARG A 24 3.35 -27.98 -3.71
CA ARG A 24 3.75 -28.42 -2.37
C ARG A 24 5.22 -28.06 -2.15
N LEU A 25 5.52 -27.42 -1.02
CA LEU A 25 6.89 -27.19 -0.62
C LEU A 25 7.56 -28.55 -0.34
N LYS A 26 8.73 -28.77 -0.92
CA LYS A 26 9.53 -29.95 -0.57
C LYS A 26 10.12 -29.75 0.82
N LYS A 27 9.73 -30.61 1.79
CA LYS A 27 10.41 -30.64 3.10
C LYS A 27 11.88 -30.97 2.88
N ARG A 28 12.77 -30.17 3.43
CA ARG A 28 14.19 -30.45 3.55
C ARG A 28 14.52 -30.73 5.02
N SER A 29 15.51 -31.59 5.27
CA SER A 29 15.97 -31.94 6.61
C SER A 29 16.68 -30.77 7.34
N GLU A 30 17.21 -29.80 6.58
CA GLU A 30 17.94 -28.65 7.12
C GLU A 30 17.12 -27.37 7.04
N LYS A 31 17.35 -26.46 8.01
CA LYS A 31 16.76 -25.11 7.98
C LYS A 31 17.14 -24.39 6.69
N VAL A 32 16.14 -23.95 5.96
CA VAL A 32 16.30 -23.21 4.71
C VAL A 32 16.97 -21.87 4.98
N LYS A 33 18.11 -21.60 4.36
CA LYS A 33 18.74 -20.27 4.39
C LYS A 33 18.20 -19.47 3.19
N VAL A 34 17.51 -18.38 3.45
CA VAL A 34 17.01 -17.45 2.42
C VAL A 34 17.91 -16.23 2.39
N LYS A 35 18.69 -16.10 1.31
CA LYS A 35 19.58 -14.95 1.05
C LYS A 35 19.08 -14.06 -0.09
N THR A 36 18.37 -14.65 -1.06
CA THR A 36 17.92 -13.97 -2.27
C THR A 36 16.42 -14.18 -2.47
N VAL A 37 15.68 -13.08 -2.56
CA VAL A 37 14.20 -13.09 -2.67
C VAL A 37 13.76 -12.34 -3.91
N LEU A 38 12.86 -12.93 -4.68
CA LEU A 38 12.16 -12.27 -5.78
C LEU A 38 10.71 -11.99 -5.37
N ILE A 39 10.26 -10.74 -5.48
CA ILE A 39 8.86 -10.37 -5.27
C ILE A 39 8.25 -9.91 -6.58
N CYS A 40 7.23 -10.60 -7.06
CA CYS A 40 6.53 -10.29 -8.29
C CYS A 40 5.23 -9.51 -7.99
N ARG A 41 5.27 -8.18 -8.09
CA ARG A 41 4.13 -7.27 -7.93
C ARG A 41 3.97 -6.36 -9.14
N PRO A 42 3.61 -6.86 -10.33
CA PRO A 42 3.55 -6.08 -11.57
C PRO A 42 2.38 -5.09 -11.57
N ASN A 43 2.44 -4.12 -10.68
CA ASN A 43 1.47 -3.04 -10.49
C ASN A 43 2.19 -1.68 -10.41
N GLN A 44 1.47 -0.59 -10.75
CA GLN A 44 2.00 0.78 -10.77
C GLN A 44 1.26 1.74 -9.83
N ARG A 45 0.14 1.29 -9.23
CA ARG A 45 -0.68 2.13 -8.37
C ARG A 45 0.00 2.30 -7.02
N LEU A 46 0.08 3.54 -6.53
CA LEU A 46 0.72 3.89 -5.27
C LEU A 46 0.25 3.01 -4.09
N GLY A 47 -1.05 2.92 -3.85
CA GLY A 47 -1.59 2.11 -2.76
C GLY A 47 -1.17 0.64 -2.83
N ASN A 48 -1.13 0.06 -4.05
CA ASN A 48 -0.69 -1.33 -4.22
C ASN A 48 0.81 -1.56 -3.95
N LEU A 49 1.64 -0.56 -4.16
CA LEU A 49 3.07 -0.62 -3.81
C LEU A 49 3.24 -0.48 -2.30
N LEU A 50 2.52 0.45 -1.67
CA LEU A 50 2.54 0.64 -0.22
C LEU A 50 2.03 -0.59 0.54
N LEU A 51 0.97 -1.24 0.06
CA LEU A 51 0.44 -2.51 0.60
C LEU A 51 1.44 -3.69 0.50
N LEU A 52 2.57 -3.53 -0.18
CA LEU A 52 3.66 -4.51 -0.18
C LEU A 52 4.67 -4.28 0.96
N THR A 53 4.71 -3.09 1.55
CA THR A 53 5.69 -2.73 2.57
C THR A 53 5.65 -3.61 3.82
N PRO A 54 4.49 -4.09 4.31
CA PRO A 54 4.44 -5.04 5.43
C PRO A 54 5.14 -6.37 5.11
N LEU A 55 4.98 -6.88 3.89
CA LEU A 55 5.69 -8.10 3.45
C LEU A 55 7.21 -7.90 3.42
N LEU A 56 7.68 -6.73 2.94
CA LEU A 56 9.11 -6.40 2.93
C LEU A 56 9.69 -6.37 4.34
N GLN A 57 8.97 -5.76 5.29
CA GLN A 57 9.37 -5.72 6.69
C GLN A 57 9.44 -7.13 7.28
N GLU A 58 8.45 -7.97 7.03
CA GLU A 58 8.43 -9.35 7.53
C GLU A 58 9.56 -10.20 6.94
N ILE A 59 9.83 -10.09 5.63
CA ILE A 59 10.96 -10.79 4.98
C ILE A 59 12.28 -10.34 5.58
N THR A 60 12.51 -9.04 5.72
CA THR A 60 13.76 -8.51 6.28
C THR A 60 13.96 -8.93 7.73
N LYS A 61 12.88 -9.01 8.53
CA LYS A 61 12.89 -9.50 9.91
C LYS A 61 13.20 -11.00 9.98
N SER A 62 12.57 -11.79 9.10
CA SER A 62 12.68 -13.25 9.12
C SER A 62 13.99 -13.76 8.51
N PHE A 63 14.54 -13.02 7.55
CA PHE A 63 15.78 -13.34 6.83
C PHE A 63 16.73 -12.16 6.84
N PRO A 64 17.40 -11.87 7.97
CA PRO A 64 18.32 -10.74 8.09
C PRO A 64 19.43 -10.80 7.03
N GLY A 65 19.71 -9.67 6.37
CA GLY A 65 20.72 -9.59 5.32
C GLY A 65 20.32 -10.17 3.97
N CYS A 66 19.07 -10.59 3.78
CA CYS A 66 18.61 -11.05 2.46
C CYS A 66 18.57 -9.88 1.46
N GLU A 67 18.88 -10.20 0.21
CA GLU A 67 18.72 -9.31 -0.94
C GLU A 67 17.39 -9.54 -1.62
N ILE A 68 16.69 -8.44 -1.95
CA ILE A 68 15.35 -8.51 -2.53
C ILE A 68 15.34 -7.85 -3.91
N ASP A 69 14.92 -8.58 -4.93
CA ASP A 69 14.55 -8.01 -6.22
C ASP A 69 13.03 -7.89 -6.31
N ILE A 70 12.52 -6.76 -6.79
CA ILE A 70 11.07 -6.53 -6.92
C ILE A 70 10.72 -6.27 -8.37
N VAL A 71 9.81 -7.07 -8.95
CA VAL A 71 9.23 -6.81 -10.26
C VAL A 71 7.95 -5.98 -10.11
N VAL A 72 7.95 -4.78 -10.68
CA VAL A 72 6.85 -3.80 -10.61
C VAL A 72 6.49 -3.25 -12.00
N LYS A 73 5.52 -2.33 -12.06
CA LYS A 73 5.26 -1.48 -13.23
C LYS A 73 5.37 -0.01 -12.85
N GLY A 74 5.87 0.80 -13.79
CA GLY A 74 5.98 2.26 -13.59
C GLY A 74 7.13 2.66 -12.66
N LYS A 75 7.26 3.98 -12.43
CA LYS A 75 8.43 4.58 -11.77
C LYS A 75 8.26 4.80 -10.26
N LEU A 76 7.03 4.81 -9.74
CA LEU A 76 6.74 5.13 -8.33
C LEU A 76 7.43 4.20 -7.31
N ALA A 77 7.81 3.00 -7.72
CA ALA A 77 8.48 2.04 -6.84
C ALA A 77 9.82 2.57 -6.30
N GLY A 78 10.55 3.36 -7.09
CA GLY A 78 11.79 4.00 -6.64
C GLY A 78 11.58 4.88 -5.42
N ASP A 79 10.53 5.71 -5.44
CA ASP A 79 10.21 6.60 -4.33
C ASP A 79 9.63 5.85 -3.13
N VAL A 80 8.72 4.86 -3.37
CA VAL A 80 8.10 4.07 -2.30
C VAL A 80 9.12 3.24 -1.54
N PHE A 81 10.09 2.64 -2.24
CA PHE A 81 11.04 1.70 -1.64
C PHE A 81 12.43 2.28 -1.41
N LYS A 82 12.62 3.58 -1.57
CA LYS A 82 13.90 4.30 -1.49
C LYS A 82 14.74 3.90 -0.27
N GLU A 83 14.13 3.80 0.90
CA GLU A 83 14.81 3.54 2.17
C GLU A 83 14.79 2.06 2.60
N TYR A 84 14.35 1.16 1.72
CA TYR A 84 14.41 -0.28 1.95
C TYR A 84 15.77 -0.84 1.49
N LYS A 85 16.77 -0.81 2.37
CA LYS A 85 18.19 -1.16 2.07
C LYS A 85 18.39 -2.60 1.58
N ASN A 86 17.46 -3.50 1.86
CA ASN A 86 17.48 -4.89 1.37
C ASN A 86 17.04 -5.03 -0.08
N ILE A 87 16.47 -3.97 -0.70
CA ILE A 87 16.09 -4.01 -2.10
C ILE A 87 17.32 -3.75 -2.96
N SER A 88 17.79 -4.78 -3.65
CA SER A 88 18.94 -4.71 -4.54
C SER A 88 18.55 -4.20 -5.92
N ASN A 89 17.40 -4.67 -6.46
CA ASN A 89 16.95 -4.25 -7.79
C ASN A 89 15.44 -4.03 -7.85
N ILE A 90 15.05 -2.94 -8.53
CA ILE A 90 13.66 -2.69 -8.94
C ILE A 90 13.56 -2.95 -10.44
N ILE A 91 12.98 -4.08 -10.80
CA ILE A 91 12.83 -4.54 -12.18
C ILE A 91 11.49 -4.03 -12.71
N VAL A 92 11.53 -3.14 -13.71
CA VAL A 92 10.32 -2.49 -14.25
C VAL A 92 9.79 -3.26 -15.45
N LEU A 93 8.64 -3.90 -15.28
CA LEU A 93 7.92 -4.55 -16.37
C LEU A 93 7.18 -3.49 -17.23
N PRO A 94 7.32 -3.50 -18.55
CA PRO A 94 6.65 -2.56 -19.44
C PRO A 94 5.13 -2.56 -19.27
N ARG A 95 4.52 -1.36 -19.33
CA ARG A 95 3.06 -1.20 -19.17
C ARG A 95 2.29 -1.79 -20.35
N LYS A 96 2.83 -1.68 -21.57
CA LYS A 96 2.22 -2.12 -22.83
C LYS A 96 3.07 -3.23 -23.45
N PRO A 97 2.84 -4.52 -23.10
CA PRO A 97 3.68 -5.64 -23.53
C PRO A 97 3.87 -5.69 -25.05
N PHE A 98 2.80 -5.48 -25.81
CA PHE A 98 2.85 -5.54 -27.29
C PHE A 98 3.59 -4.36 -27.95
N LYS A 99 3.80 -3.24 -27.25
CA LYS A 99 4.60 -2.11 -27.78
C LYS A 99 6.08 -2.25 -27.45
N GLU A 100 6.41 -2.95 -26.37
CA GLU A 100 7.77 -3.10 -25.85
C GLU A 100 8.07 -4.57 -25.62
N LEU A 101 7.78 -5.41 -26.63
CA LEU A 101 7.84 -6.88 -26.48
C LEU A 101 9.22 -7.38 -26.06
N LEU A 102 10.30 -6.87 -26.66
CA LEU A 102 11.66 -7.25 -26.31
C LEU A 102 11.99 -6.92 -24.86
N LYS A 103 11.66 -5.72 -24.39
CA LYS A 103 11.85 -5.35 -22.97
C LYS A 103 11.02 -6.23 -22.04
N TYR A 104 9.79 -6.56 -22.47
CA TYR A 104 8.91 -7.45 -21.69
C TYR A 104 9.53 -8.84 -21.57
N LEU A 105 10.01 -9.43 -22.67
CA LEU A 105 10.67 -10.72 -22.68
C LEU A 105 11.99 -10.73 -21.91
N ASN A 106 12.78 -9.64 -21.98
CA ASN A 106 14.01 -9.51 -21.21
C ASN A 106 13.79 -9.58 -19.70
N VAL A 107 12.66 -9.02 -19.18
CA VAL A 107 12.32 -9.17 -17.76
C VAL A 107 12.08 -10.65 -17.40
N PHE A 108 11.36 -11.39 -18.24
CA PHE A 108 11.15 -12.84 -18.00
C PHE A 108 12.44 -13.62 -18.06
N PHE A 109 13.31 -13.28 -18.99
CA PHE A 109 14.62 -13.92 -19.13
C PHE A 109 15.50 -13.63 -17.91
N SER A 110 15.59 -12.37 -17.46
CA SER A 110 16.39 -12.01 -16.27
C SER A 110 15.92 -12.71 -15.00
N VAL A 111 14.61 -12.84 -14.80
CA VAL A 111 14.03 -13.57 -13.67
C VAL A 111 14.30 -15.08 -13.73
N LYS A 112 14.42 -15.64 -14.94
CA LYS A 112 14.72 -17.05 -15.16
C LYS A 112 16.21 -17.37 -14.99
N THR A 113 17.10 -16.47 -15.34
CA THR A 113 18.56 -16.69 -15.31
C THR A 113 19.17 -16.45 -13.93
N LYS A 114 18.68 -15.45 -13.17
CA LYS A 114 19.14 -15.19 -11.80
C LYS A 114 18.58 -16.26 -10.84
N LYS A 115 19.44 -16.85 -10.02
CA LYS A 115 19.05 -17.80 -8.97
C LYS A 115 18.47 -17.05 -7.77
N TYR A 116 17.33 -17.51 -7.25
CA TYR A 116 16.71 -17.04 -6.02
C TYR A 116 16.44 -18.20 -5.07
N ASP A 117 16.51 -17.95 -3.78
CA ASP A 117 16.08 -18.93 -2.78
C ASP A 117 14.54 -18.94 -2.70
N LEU A 118 13.92 -17.76 -2.77
CA LEU A 118 12.48 -17.60 -2.61
C LEU A 118 11.89 -16.65 -3.67
N ALA A 119 10.81 -17.07 -4.32
CA ALA A 119 9.98 -16.19 -5.17
C ALA A 119 8.56 -16.09 -4.63
N ILE A 120 8.03 -14.86 -4.58
CA ILE A 120 6.71 -14.57 -4.04
C ILE A 120 5.87 -13.81 -5.07
N ASN A 121 4.68 -14.31 -5.38
CA ASN A 121 3.66 -13.52 -6.06
C ASN A 121 3.01 -12.55 -5.07
N GLY A 122 3.36 -11.27 -5.16
CA GLY A 122 2.86 -10.20 -4.27
C GLY A 122 1.38 -9.81 -4.48
N ALA A 123 0.66 -10.50 -5.37
CA ALA A 123 -0.78 -10.22 -5.62
C ALA A 123 -1.52 -11.46 -6.09
N LYS A 124 -2.41 -11.99 -5.26
CA LYS A 124 -3.22 -13.18 -5.51
C LYS A 124 -3.87 -13.22 -6.91
N GLY A 125 -4.48 -12.14 -7.36
CA GLY A 125 -5.15 -12.05 -8.67
C GLY A 125 -4.25 -11.68 -9.86
N SER A 126 -2.91 -11.60 -9.70
CA SER A 126 -2.00 -11.16 -10.76
C SER A 126 -1.53 -12.30 -11.64
N SER A 127 -2.10 -12.45 -12.84
CA SER A 127 -1.62 -13.43 -13.83
C SER A 127 -0.15 -13.24 -14.20
N SER A 128 0.30 -12.00 -14.43
CA SER A 128 1.71 -11.71 -14.72
C SER A 128 2.61 -12.02 -13.52
N GLY A 129 2.15 -11.76 -12.30
CA GLY A 129 2.88 -12.13 -11.08
C GLY A 129 3.01 -13.65 -10.92
N LYS A 130 1.92 -14.39 -11.14
CA LYS A 130 1.94 -15.87 -11.13
C LYS A 130 2.93 -16.44 -12.14
N ILE A 131 2.91 -15.94 -13.40
CA ILE A 131 3.81 -16.41 -14.45
C ILE A 131 5.26 -16.10 -14.10
N LEU A 132 5.58 -14.89 -13.66
CA LEU A 132 6.94 -14.51 -13.26
C LEU A 132 7.45 -15.39 -12.13
N THR A 133 6.62 -15.62 -11.09
CA THR A 133 6.96 -16.53 -9.99
C THR A 133 7.17 -17.95 -10.49
N TYR A 134 6.32 -18.43 -11.41
CA TYR A 134 6.45 -19.79 -11.99
C TYR A 134 7.74 -19.97 -12.78
N LEU A 135 8.07 -19.02 -13.64
CA LEU A 135 9.24 -19.06 -14.52
C LEU A 135 10.56 -18.72 -13.80
N SER A 136 10.50 -18.11 -12.60
CA SER A 136 11.70 -17.78 -11.86
C SER A 136 12.54 -19.02 -11.52
N ASN A 137 13.87 -18.87 -11.55
CA ASN A 137 14.80 -19.88 -11.07
C ASN A 137 14.89 -19.80 -9.54
N SER A 138 13.88 -20.36 -8.84
CA SER A 138 13.76 -20.25 -7.38
C SER A 138 13.55 -21.60 -6.74
N ASP A 139 14.20 -21.82 -5.59
CA ASP A 139 14.07 -23.08 -4.83
C ASP A 139 12.68 -23.20 -4.19
N TYR A 140 12.13 -22.07 -3.70
CA TYR A 140 10.80 -21.99 -3.10
C TYR A 140 9.95 -20.95 -3.84
N LYS A 141 8.65 -21.27 -4.02
CA LYS A 141 7.70 -20.39 -4.75
C LYS A 141 6.40 -20.28 -4.00
N ILE A 142 5.99 -19.05 -3.68
CA ILE A 142 4.73 -18.73 -3.01
C ILE A 142 3.84 -17.98 -3.99
N TYR A 143 2.69 -18.54 -4.32
CA TYR A 143 1.78 -17.98 -5.32
C TYR A 143 0.67 -17.09 -4.74
N GLY A 144 0.61 -16.94 -3.40
CA GLY A 144 -0.34 -16.05 -2.72
C GLY A 144 -1.70 -16.68 -2.47
N GLU A 145 -1.83 -18.00 -2.56
CA GLU A 145 -3.07 -18.73 -2.31
C GLU A 145 -2.91 -19.68 -1.13
N ILE A 146 -3.77 -19.54 -0.13
CA ILE A 146 -3.94 -20.51 0.96
C ILE A 146 -5.31 -21.15 0.80
N ILE A 147 -5.36 -22.48 0.85
CA ILE A 147 -6.61 -23.24 0.72
C ILE A 147 -7.46 -23.08 1.98
N THR A 148 -6.82 -23.03 3.16
CA THR A 148 -7.49 -22.81 4.45
C THR A 148 -6.76 -21.72 5.21
N HIS A 149 -7.44 -20.63 5.53
CA HIS A 149 -6.96 -19.55 6.37
C HIS A 149 -7.90 -19.37 7.57
N LYS A 150 -7.34 -19.17 8.74
CA LYS A 150 -8.10 -18.98 9.99
C LYS A 150 -8.16 -17.51 10.42
N GLU A 151 -7.34 -16.66 9.79
CA GLU A 151 -7.20 -15.27 10.18
C GLU A 151 -8.38 -14.43 9.68
N LYS A 152 -9.03 -13.69 10.58
CA LYS A 152 -10.22 -12.88 10.25
C LYS A 152 -9.95 -11.81 9.18
N ASP A 153 -8.72 -11.27 9.17
CA ASP A 153 -8.29 -10.21 8.24
C ASP A 153 -7.40 -10.72 7.11
N TYR A 154 -7.46 -12.02 6.80
CA TYR A 154 -6.70 -12.63 5.69
C TYR A 154 -7.00 -11.99 4.33
N GLN A 155 -8.21 -11.46 4.12
CA GLN A 155 -8.55 -10.81 2.86
C GLN A 155 -7.84 -9.48 2.64
N HIS A 156 -7.26 -8.92 3.69
CA HIS A 156 -6.58 -7.62 3.61
C HIS A 156 -5.32 -7.68 2.76
N MET A 157 -5.24 -6.79 1.75
CA MET A 157 -4.19 -6.82 0.71
C MET A 157 -2.77 -6.57 1.22
N GLY A 158 -2.61 -5.92 2.35
CA GLY A 158 -1.32 -5.73 3.02
C GLY A 158 -0.93 -6.89 3.94
N LYS A 159 -1.89 -7.73 4.37
CA LYS A 159 -1.67 -8.77 5.36
C LYS A 159 -1.60 -10.18 4.75
N ASN A 160 -2.37 -10.46 3.70
CA ASN A 160 -2.50 -11.81 3.13
C ASN A 160 -1.15 -12.41 2.69
N ASN A 161 -0.26 -11.61 2.13
CA ASN A 161 1.06 -12.09 1.70
C ASN A 161 1.94 -12.50 2.88
N ILE A 162 1.78 -11.84 4.04
CA ILE A 162 2.50 -12.20 5.27
C ILE A 162 1.96 -13.51 5.82
N TYR A 163 0.63 -13.67 5.88
CA TYR A 163 0.02 -14.93 6.30
C TYR A 163 0.44 -16.10 5.39
N ASN A 164 0.48 -15.87 4.08
CA ASN A 164 0.99 -16.85 3.13
C ASN A 164 2.46 -17.21 3.41
N LEU A 165 3.32 -16.21 3.60
CA LEU A 165 4.73 -16.41 3.93
C LEU A 165 4.88 -17.25 5.20
N LYS A 166 4.20 -16.85 6.28
CA LYS A 166 4.23 -17.54 7.58
C LYS A 166 3.73 -18.98 7.46
N TYR A 167 2.60 -19.20 6.81
CA TYR A 167 2.05 -20.54 6.59
C TYR A 167 3.04 -21.46 5.87
N TYR A 168 3.65 -21.01 4.77
CA TYR A 168 4.59 -21.81 4.01
C TYR A 168 5.88 -22.09 4.79
N PHE A 169 6.42 -21.11 5.50
CA PHE A 169 7.64 -21.28 6.27
C PHE A 169 7.47 -22.12 7.54
N GLN A 170 6.28 -22.09 8.18
CA GLN A 170 5.96 -23.02 9.26
C GLN A 170 6.01 -24.49 8.81
N GLN A 171 5.57 -24.78 7.57
CA GLN A 171 5.71 -26.13 7.00
C GLN A 171 7.17 -26.57 6.79
N LEU A 172 8.09 -25.61 6.69
CA LEU A 172 9.53 -25.84 6.57
C LEU A 172 10.26 -25.85 7.92
N GLY A 173 9.52 -25.81 9.04
CA GLY A 173 10.07 -25.86 10.39
C GLY A 173 10.53 -24.51 10.95
N TYR A 174 10.13 -23.38 10.34
CA TYR A 174 10.38 -22.05 10.89
C TYR A 174 9.27 -21.66 11.87
N PHE A 175 9.67 -21.14 13.03
CA PHE A 175 8.73 -20.44 13.89
C PHE A 175 8.61 -19.01 13.40
N MET A 176 7.40 -18.61 13.03
CA MET A 176 7.06 -17.23 12.66
C MET A 176 5.92 -16.75 13.54
N ASP A 177 6.14 -15.65 14.27
CA ASP A 177 5.11 -15.02 15.07
C ASP A 177 3.96 -14.53 14.20
N THR A 178 2.73 -14.95 14.50
CA THR A 178 1.52 -14.56 13.77
C THR A 178 0.72 -13.47 14.47
N LYS A 179 1.06 -13.14 15.72
CA LYS A 179 0.24 -12.23 16.54
C LYS A 179 0.36 -10.77 16.09
N THR A 180 1.55 -10.35 15.68
CA THR A 180 1.78 -8.97 15.25
C THR A 180 2.15 -8.90 13.78
N LEU A 181 1.42 -8.10 13.02
CA LEU A 181 1.73 -7.80 11.62
C LEU A 181 2.27 -6.38 11.52
N PRO A 182 3.36 -6.15 10.77
CA PRO A 182 3.89 -4.81 10.60
C PRO A 182 2.87 -3.92 9.86
N PRO A 183 2.72 -2.65 10.24
CA PRO A 183 1.91 -1.69 9.51
C PRO A 183 2.59 -1.30 8.19
N LEU A 184 1.87 -0.53 7.35
CA LEU A 184 2.49 0.11 6.20
C LEU A 184 3.60 1.06 6.67
N ASP A 185 4.68 1.15 5.90
CA ASP A 185 5.81 2.04 6.23
C ASP A 185 6.52 2.48 4.95
N ILE A 186 6.56 3.79 4.66
CA ILE A 186 7.34 4.35 3.55
C ILE A 186 8.80 4.64 3.94
N LYS A 187 9.14 4.45 5.21
CA LYS A 187 10.48 4.70 5.80
C LYS A 187 11.01 6.09 5.47
N LEU A 188 10.38 7.12 6.03
CA LEU A 188 10.88 8.49 5.92
C LEU A 188 12.17 8.67 6.69
N SER A 189 13.15 9.34 6.09
CA SER A 189 14.39 9.74 6.76
C SER A 189 14.14 10.90 7.75
N LYS A 190 15.06 11.11 8.69
CA LYS A 190 14.98 12.25 9.63
C LYS A 190 14.94 13.59 8.90
N SER A 191 15.71 13.76 7.84
CA SER A 191 15.72 14.98 7.03
C SER A 191 14.38 15.21 6.31
N GLU A 192 13.74 14.16 5.77
CA GLU A 192 12.42 14.26 5.17
C GLU A 192 11.36 14.66 6.20
N LEU A 193 11.40 14.07 7.40
CA LEU A 193 10.47 14.43 8.49
C LEU A 193 10.62 15.89 8.92
N LEU A 194 11.85 16.40 9.06
CA LEU A 194 12.12 17.79 9.40
C LEU A 194 11.62 18.75 8.32
N ASN A 195 11.97 18.47 7.06
CA ASN A 195 11.48 19.25 5.92
C ASN A 195 9.93 19.24 5.86
N GLY A 196 9.30 18.07 6.08
CA GLY A 196 7.83 17.97 6.12
C GLY A 196 7.20 18.81 7.23
N LYS A 197 7.88 18.93 8.40
CA LYS A 197 7.44 19.81 9.50
C LYS A 197 7.51 21.29 9.12
N GLU A 198 8.59 21.72 8.49
CA GLU A 198 8.76 23.09 8.01
C GLU A 198 7.69 23.45 6.98
N ILE A 199 7.47 22.57 5.99
CA ILE A 199 6.44 22.77 4.97
C ILE A 199 5.04 22.84 5.63
N LEU A 200 4.71 21.90 6.53
CA LEU A 200 3.43 21.91 7.22
C LEU A 200 3.20 23.23 7.96
N SER A 201 4.23 23.70 8.71
CA SER A 201 4.17 24.95 9.45
C SER A 201 3.96 26.17 8.54
N SER A 202 4.50 26.16 7.32
CA SER A 202 4.33 27.25 6.36
C SER A 202 2.94 27.26 5.68
N CYS A 203 2.23 26.13 5.70
CA CYS A 203 0.90 25.99 5.08
C CYS A 203 -0.27 26.32 6.01
N VAL A 204 -0.01 26.49 7.31
CA VAL A 204 -1.05 26.72 8.32
C VAL A 204 -0.96 28.12 8.93
N SER A 205 -2.08 28.65 9.43
CA SER A 205 -2.12 30.00 10.01
C SER A 205 -1.52 30.08 11.42
N ASP A 206 -1.54 28.98 12.17
CA ASP A 206 -1.03 28.90 13.54
C ASP A 206 -0.23 27.62 13.73
N SER A 207 1.09 27.74 13.65
CA SER A 207 2.02 26.60 13.77
C SER A 207 2.10 25.99 15.19
N THR A 208 1.46 26.61 16.18
CA THR A 208 1.38 26.09 17.55
C THR A 208 0.26 25.06 17.72
N LYS A 209 -0.76 25.13 16.83
CA LYS A 209 -1.87 24.17 16.84
C LYS A 209 -1.50 22.87 16.12
N LYS A 210 -2.03 21.76 16.60
CA LYS A 210 -2.04 20.49 15.87
C LYS A 210 -2.79 20.62 14.54
N THR A 211 -2.49 19.76 13.56
CA THR A 211 -3.10 19.87 12.22
C THR A 211 -3.87 18.60 11.87
N ILE A 212 -5.10 18.76 11.43
CA ILE A 212 -5.94 17.74 10.80
C ILE A 212 -5.77 17.85 9.29
N LEU A 213 -5.33 16.78 8.64
CA LEU A 213 -5.25 16.72 7.18
C LEU A 213 -6.49 16.09 6.57
N ILE A 214 -7.02 16.70 5.53
CA ILE A 214 -8.10 16.14 4.72
C ILE A 214 -7.62 15.94 3.28
N PHE A 215 -8.08 14.86 2.64
CA PHE A 215 -7.87 14.59 1.22
C PHE A 215 -9.21 14.31 0.57
N THR A 216 -9.74 15.31 -0.12
CA THR A 216 -11.13 15.32 -0.57
C THR A 216 -11.38 14.58 -1.88
N PHE A 217 -10.32 14.22 -2.60
CA PHE A 217 -10.41 13.63 -3.94
C PHE A 217 -10.19 12.11 -3.97
N ALA A 218 -10.94 11.44 -4.82
CA ALA A 218 -10.68 10.07 -5.24
C ALA A 218 -11.14 9.85 -6.69
N THR A 219 -10.67 8.80 -7.35
CA THR A 219 -11.05 8.52 -8.74
C THR A 219 -12.38 7.79 -8.85
N GLY A 220 -13.26 8.27 -9.75
CA GLY A 220 -14.53 7.63 -10.07
C GLY A 220 -15.51 7.58 -8.89
N ALA A 221 -16.26 6.49 -8.75
CA ALA A 221 -17.31 6.34 -7.74
C ALA A 221 -16.82 6.33 -6.27
N LYS A 222 -15.52 6.35 -6.03
CA LYS A 222 -14.93 6.49 -4.69
C LYS A 222 -14.90 7.94 -4.20
N CYS A 223 -15.00 8.90 -5.11
CA CYS A 223 -15.02 10.32 -4.76
C CYS A 223 -16.39 10.68 -4.17
N HIS A 224 -16.39 11.19 -2.97
CA HIS A 224 -17.62 11.74 -2.36
C HIS A 224 -17.98 13.07 -3.04
N SER A 225 -19.26 13.40 -3.04
CA SER A 225 -19.74 14.63 -3.66
C SER A 225 -19.25 15.89 -2.92
N LYS A 226 -19.32 17.03 -3.59
CA LYS A 226 -18.98 18.32 -2.98
C LYS A 226 -19.90 18.65 -1.78
N GLU A 227 -21.18 18.28 -1.88
CA GLU A 227 -22.17 18.49 -0.81
C GLU A 227 -21.76 17.71 0.43
N TRP A 228 -21.38 16.44 0.28
CA TRP A 228 -20.91 15.61 1.40
C TRP A 228 -19.65 16.18 2.04
N TRP A 229 -18.67 16.59 1.22
CA TRP A 229 -17.43 17.16 1.74
C TRP A 229 -17.61 18.53 2.40
N ASN A 230 -18.51 19.38 1.87
CA ASN A 230 -18.81 20.66 2.49
C ASN A 230 -19.52 20.49 3.83
N GLU A 231 -20.52 19.60 3.92
CA GLU A 231 -21.19 19.27 5.19
C GLU A 231 -20.19 18.77 6.24
N PHE A 232 -19.29 17.85 5.85
CA PHE A 232 -18.28 17.36 6.76
C PHE A 232 -17.29 18.45 7.18
N TYR A 233 -16.83 19.26 6.23
CA TYR A 233 -15.89 20.35 6.50
C TYR A 233 -16.45 21.39 7.46
N GLU A 234 -17.69 21.82 7.29
CA GLU A 234 -18.37 22.76 8.19
C GLU A 234 -18.44 22.21 9.63
N LYS A 235 -18.80 20.95 9.79
CA LYS A 235 -18.80 20.28 11.10
C LYS A 235 -17.40 20.14 11.68
N LEU A 236 -16.42 19.85 10.84
CA LEU A 236 -15.02 19.74 11.25
C LEU A 236 -14.48 21.08 11.78
N VAL A 237 -14.75 22.18 11.06
CA VAL A 237 -14.39 23.55 11.49
C VAL A 237 -15.10 23.92 12.79
N ALA A 238 -16.39 23.66 12.90
CA ALA A 238 -17.16 23.95 14.11
C ALA A 238 -16.63 23.21 15.35
N SER A 239 -16.20 21.95 15.18
CA SER A 239 -15.74 21.11 16.30
C SER A 239 -14.25 21.32 16.64
N PHE A 240 -13.40 21.56 15.67
CA PHE A 240 -11.94 21.53 15.85
C PHE A 240 -11.21 22.81 15.42
N GLY A 241 -11.85 23.75 14.69
CA GLY A 241 -11.18 24.95 14.16
C GLY A 241 -10.57 25.87 15.23
N ALA A 242 -11.11 25.85 16.45
CA ALA A 242 -10.53 26.60 17.58
C ALA A 242 -9.22 25.98 18.09
N SER A 243 -9.06 24.65 18.04
CA SER A 243 -7.93 23.88 18.61
C SER A 243 -6.97 23.33 17.58
N HIS A 244 -7.37 23.15 16.33
CA HIS A 244 -6.58 22.54 15.26
C HIS A 244 -6.60 23.39 14.00
N ASN A 245 -5.50 23.33 13.26
CA ASN A 245 -5.51 23.70 11.84
C ASN A 245 -6.19 22.61 11.03
N ILE A 246 -6.86 22.99 9.95
CA ILE A 246 -7.39 22.06 8.95
C ILE A 246 -6.71 22.39 7.63
N LEU A 247 -5.99 21.40 7.07
CA LEU A 247 -5.23 21.56 5.84
C LEU A 247 -5.68 20.51 4.80
N GLU A 248 -6.04 20.96 3.61
CA GLU A 248 -6.37 20.09 2.50
C GLU A 248 -5.14 19.70 1.70
N VAL A 249 -4.83 18.41 1.62
CA VAL A 249 -3.83 17.90 0.69
C VAL A 249 -4.49 17.74 -0.68
N LEU A 250 -3.93 18.38 -1.70
CA LEU A 250 -4.50 18.38 -3.05
C LEU A 250 -4.00 17.18 -3.87
N PRO A 251 -4.86 16.61 -4.75
CA PRO A 251 -4.46 15.58 -5.70
C PRO A 251 -3.59 16.14 -6.83
N MET A 252 -3.03 15.24 -7.66
CA MET A 252 -2.26 15.61 -8.86
C MET A 252 -3.05 16.48 -9.84
N GLU A 253 -4.37 16.35 -9.84
CA GLU A 253 -5.32 17.12 -10.63
C GLU A 253 -5.48 18.56 -10.14
N ASN A 254 -4.96 18.88 -8.96
CA ASN A 254 -5.05 20.18 -8.29
C ASN A 254 -6.51 20.69 -8.16
N VAL A 255 -7.36 19.81 -7.67
CA VAL A 255 -8.80 20.07 -7.47
C VAL A 255 -9.19 19.87 -6.00
N SER A 256 -10.25 20.59 -5.57
CA SER A 256 -10.81 20.50 -4.22
C SER A 256 -12.30 20.19 -4.28
N GLN A 257 -12.81 19.33 -3.40
CA GLN A 257 -14.25 19.09 -3.26
C GLN A 257 -14.93 20.06 -2.26
N ILE A 258 -14.13 20.90 -1.58
CA ILE A 258 -14.60 21.97 -0.69
C ILE A 258 -14.33 23.35 -1.25
N ASP A 259 -14.08 23.45 -2.56
CA ASP A 259 -13.81 24.71 -3.27
C ASP A 259 -12.70 25.56 -2.62
N PHE A 260 -11.63 24.91 -2.12
CA PHE A 260 -10.46 25.51 -1.48
C PHE A 260 -10.80 26.36 -0.23
N LYS A 261 -11.85 26.01 0.51
CA LYS A 261 -12.24 26.69 1.76
C LYS A 261 -11.21 26.53 2.88
N ALA A 262 -10.44 25.44 2.89
CA ALA A 262 -9.31 25.23 3.80
C ALA A 262 -8.01 25.75 3.17
N SER A 263 -7.00 26.04 4.02
CA SER A 263 -5.61 26.10 3.55
C SER A 263 -5.28 24.84 2.79
N SER A 264 -4.49 24.93 1.74
CA SER A 264 -4.21 23.77 0.90
C SER A 264 -2.72 23.56 0.66
N TYR A 265 -2.33 22.30 0.49
CA TYR A 265 -0.98 21.89 0.18
C TYR A 265 -0.96 21.02 -1.07
N TYR A 266 -0.09 21.34 -2.01
CA TYR A 266 0.09 20.61 -3.26
C TYR A 266 1.54 20.23 -3.47
N SER A 267 1.80 18.96 -3.79
CA SER A 267 3.10 18.49 -4.25
C SER A 267 2.97 17.34 -5.26
N LYS A 268 3.96 17.23 -6.15
CA LYS A 268 4.12 16.08 -7.05
C LYS A 268 4.99 14.97 -6.46
N SER A 269 5.66 15.24 -5.35
CA SER A 269 6.52 14.29 -4.66
C SER A 269 5.73 13.51 -3.62
N ILE A 270 5.57 12.19 -3.84
CA ILE A 270 4.89 11.32 -2.86
C ILE A 270 5.62 11.28 -1.52
N ARG A 271 6.96 11.42 -1.52
CA ARG A 271 7.74 11.42 -0.29
C ARG A 271 7.57 12.72 0.49
N GLU A 272 7.46 13.85 -0.20
CA GLU A 272 7.17 15.14 0.44
C GLU A 272 5.76 15.16 1.02
N ILE A 273 4.73 14.67 0.27
CA ILE A 273 3.37 14.48 0.80
C ILE A 273 3.40 13.59 2.04
N ALA A 274 4.13 12.49 2.00
CA ALA A 274 4.27 11.58 3.13
C ALA A 274 4.93 12.26 4.34
N ALA A 275 5.96 13.07 4.12
CA ALA A 275 6.69 13.79 5.17
C ALA A 275 5.83 14.87 5.83
N VAL A 276 5.08 15.64 5.04
CA VAL A 276 4.08 16.60 5.55
C VAL A 276 3.02 15.86 6.36
N THR A 277 2.50 14.77 5.83
CA THR A 277 1.45 13.95 6.47
C THR A 277 1.94 13.34 7.79
N ALA A 278 3.19 12.90 7.88
CA ALA A 278 3.77 12.33 9.10
C ALA A 278 3.84 13.32 10.28
N ASN A 279 3.75 14.61 10.02
CA ASN A 279 3.77 15.67 11.03
C ASN A 279 2.36 16.16 11.43
N ALA A 280 1.31 15.56 10.90
CA ALA A 280 -0.07 15.85 11.27
C ALA A 280 -0.56 14.95 12.42
N SER A 281 -1.64 15.33 13.09
CA SER A 281 -2.26 14.52 14.14
C SER A 281 -3.11 13.40 13.55
N VAL A 282 -3.85 13.70 12.49
CA VAL A 282 -4.73 12.73 11.82
C VAL A 282 -4.87 13.07 10.35
N PHE A 283 -5.06 12.05 9.54
CA PHE A 283 -5.40 12.18 8.13
C PHE A 283 -6.78 11.56 7.86
N ILE A 284 -7.63 12.26 7.12
CA ILE A 284 -8.97 11.81 6.74
C ILE A 284 -9.10 11.87 5.21
N GLY A 285 -9.43 10.77 4.57
CA GLY A 285 -9.59 10.76 3.11
C GLY A 285 -10.22 9.49 2.55
N ALA A 286 -10.76 9.59 1.34
CA ALA A 286 -11.37 8.46 0.66
C ALA A 286 -10.35 7.36 0.32
N ASP A 287 -10.82 6.10 0.15
CA ASP A 287 -9.99 4.96 -0.29
C ASP A 287 -9.24 5.30 -1.59
N SER A 288 -7.98 5.62 -1.43
CA SER A 288 -7.09 6.10 -2.48
C SER A 288 -5.63 5.70 -2.21
N GLY A 289 -4.76 5.96 -3.18
CA GLY A 289 -3.31 5.79 -2.98
C GLY A 289 -2.74 6.71 -1.90
N ILE A 290 -3.31 7.90 -1.73
CA ILE A 290 -2.89 8.90 -0.73
C ILE A 290 -3.33 8.48 0.68
N MET A 291 -4.51 7.87 0.85
CA MET A 291 -4.92 7.28 2.13
C MET A 291 -3.91 6.20 2.59
N HIS A 292 -3.48 5.31 1.68
CA HIS A 292 -2.44 4.33 2.01
C HIS A 292 -1.08 4.99 2.28
N LEU A 293 -0.78 6.11 1.62
CA LEU A 293 0.44 6.88 1.88
C LEU A 293 0.42 7.48 3.30
N ALA A 294 -0.72 8.03 3.71
CA ALA A 294 -0.91 8.53 5.07
C ALA A 294 -0.70 7.43 6.12
N SER A 295 -1.33 6.27 5.94
CA SER A 295 -1.11 5.11 6.80
C SER A 295 0.37 4.69 6.83
N ALA A 296 1.07 4.73 5.67
CA ALA A 296 2.49 4.41 5.58
C ALA A 296 3.42 5.49 6.15
N SER A 297 2.92 6.70 6.36
CA SER A 297 3.61 7.80 7.05
C SER A 297 3.47 7.72 8.57
N LYS A 298 2.77 6.70 9.10
CA LYS A 298 2.55 6.42 10.52
C LYS A 298 1.66 7.44 11.24
N VAL A 299 0.90 8.25 10.52
CA VAL A 299 -0.15 9.08 11.11
C VAL A 299 -1.44 8.28 11.28
N ALA A 300 -2.22 8.58 12.31
CA ALA A 300 -3.58 8.05 12.45
C ALA A 300 -4.40 8.39 11.20
N THR A 301 -4.93 7.36 10.54
CA THR A 301 -5.59 7.53 9.23
C THR A 301 -7.02 7.03 9.28
N ILE A 302 -7.97 7.90 9.00
CA ILE A 302 -9.38 7.55 8.82
C ILE A 302 -9.66 7.40 7.33
N GLY A 303 -9.83 6.16 6.87
CA GLY A 303 -10.17 5.85 5.49
C GLY A 303 -11.68 5.88 5.27
N LEU A 304 -12.18 6.73 4.34
CA LEU A 304 -13.59 6.83 4.00
C LEU A 304 -13.94 5.83 2.89
N PHE A 305 -14.87 4.93 3.16
CA PHE A 305 -15.26 3.87 2.24
C PHE A 305 -16.73 4.01 1.82
N SER A 306 -16.98 4.04 0.52
CA SER A 306 -18.33 4.07 -0.05
C SER A 306 -18.62 2.91 -1.00
N VAL A 307 -17.64 2.44 -1.78
CA VAL A 307 -17.82 1.41 -2.83
C VAL A 307 -16.82 0.26 -2.75
N THR A 308 -15.67 0.47 -2.19
CA THR A 308 -14.65 -0.56 -2.02
C THR A 308 -14.85 -1.37 -0.75
N ARG A 309 -14.30 -2.57 -0.76
CA ARG A 309 -14.35 -3.49 0.39
C ARG A 309 -13.37 -3.03 1.47
N GLU A 310 -13.89 -2.67 2.63
CA GLU A 310 -13.12 -2.28 3.82
C GLU A 310 -12.18 -3.39 4.28
N ASP A 311 -12.67 -4.63 4.35
CA ASP A 311 -11.86 -5.78 4.77
C ASP A 311 -10.61 -6.04 3.91
N MET A 312 -10.57 -5.47 2.69
CA MET A 312 -9.43 -5.60 1.78
C MET A 312 -8.44 -4.42 1.88
N TYR A 313 -8.92 -3.21 2.21
CA TYR A 313 -8.15 -1.98 2.03
C TYR A 313 -8.15 -1.03 3.22
N SER A 314 -8.79 -1.36 4.34
CA SER A 314 -8.79 -0.52 5.55
C SER A 314 -7.37 -0.13 5.96
N PRO A 315 -7.11 1.14 6.30
CA PRO A 315 -5.86 1.49 6.97
C PRO A 315 -5.81 0.80 8.34
N TYR A 316 -4.61 0.46 8.81
CA TYR A 316 -4.42 -0.19 10.10
C TYR A 316 -3.09 0.22 10.74
N GLY A 317 -2.97 0.03 12.04
CA GLY A 317 -1.85 0.54 12.86
C GLY A 317 -2.01 2.02 13.20
N ASN A 318 -1.30 2.50 14.19
CA ASN A 318 -1.24 3.91 14.61
C ASN A 318 -2.64 4.55 14.83
N GLY A 319 -3.58 3.85 15.44
CA GLY A 319 -4.95 4.36 15.63
C GLY A 319 -5.80 4.44 14.36
N SER A 320 -5.32 3.92 13.22
CA SER A 320 -6.02 4.00 11.93
C SER A 320 -7.22 3.04 11.86
N PHE A 321 -8.28 3.49 11.16
CA PHE A 321 -9.48 2.67 10.93
C PHE A 321 -10.21 3.10 9.65
N SER A 322 -11.18 2.27 9.22
CA SER A 322 -12.09 2.57 8.12
C SER A 322 -13.41 3.12 8.64
N PHE A 323 -13.99 4.05 7.89
CA PHE A 323 -15.30 4.63 8.15
C PHE A 323 -16.21 4.42 6.93
N ASN A 324 -17.32 3.69 7.13
CA ASN A 324 -18.27 3.40 6.08
C ASN A 324 -19.28 4.53 5.90
N THR A 325 -19.11 5.31 4.85
CA THR A 325 -19.95 6.48 4.57
C THR A 325 -21.33 6.17 3.99
N LYS A 326 -21.63 4.90 3.67
CA LYS A 326 -22.99 4.48 3.27
C LYS A 326 -23.92 4.35 4.46
N ASN A 327 -23.37 3.90 5.59
CA ASN A 327 -24.15 3.50 6.76
C ASN A 327 -23.96 4.47 7.94
N LYS A 328 -23.04 5.43 7.84
CA LYS A 328 -22.69 6.37 8.90
C LYS A 328 -22.72 7.81 8.36
N THR A 329 -23.11 8.74 9.23
CA THR A 329 -23.23 10.17 8.93
C THR A 329 -21.95 10.94 9.18
N THR A 330 -21.83 12.14 8.63
CA THR A 330 -20.73 13.08 8.91
C THR A 330 -20.64 13.41 10.41
N THR A 331 -21.80 13.50 11.11
CA THR A 331 -21.84 13.71 12.58
C THR A 331 -21.19 12.55 13.34
N SER A 332 -21.47 11.30 12.95
CA SER A 332 -20.80 10.15 13.61
C SER A 332 -19.30 10.09 13.31
N LEU A 333 -18.85 10.61 12.16
CA LEU A 333 -17.43 10.74 11.86
C LEU A 333 -16.75 11.77 12.79
N ILE A 334 -17.40 12.89 13.08
CA ILE A 334 -16.91 13.88 14.05
C ILE A 334 -16.78 13.25 15.45
N GLN A 335 -17.76 12.44 15.89
CA GLN A 335 -17.67 11.72 17.18
C GLN A 335 -16.49 10.77 17.25
N GLU A 336 -16.29 9.95 16.21
CA GLU A 336 -15.15 9.04 16.15
C GLU A 336 -13.81 9.80 16.13
N LEU A 337 -13.74 10.94 15.43
CA LEU A 337 -12.57 11.81 15.42
C LEU A 337 -12.32 12.43 16.80
N THR A 338 -13.37 12.86 17.52
CA THR A 338 -13.25 13.37 18.88
C THR A 338 -12.68 12.32 19.83
N ASN A 339 -13.16 11.08 19.74
CA ASN A 339 -12.65 9.98 20.54
C ASN A 339 -11.18 9.68 20.22
N LEU A 340 -10.78 9.73 18.94
CA LEU A 340 -9.40 9.50 18.54
C LEU A 340 -8.46 10.59 19.06
N LEU A 341 -8.82 11.86 18.92
CA LEU A 341 -7.98 12.99 19.34
C LEU A 341 -8.03 13.28 20.84
N GLY A 342 -9.10 12.86 21.53
CA GLY A 342 -9.25 13.01 22.99
C GLY A 342 -8.55 11.92 23.79
N SER A 343 -8.06 10.85 23.14
CA SER A 343 -7.30 9.76 23.78
C SER A 343 -5.77 9.97 23.73
N GLU A 344 -5.31 11.08 23.16
CA GLU A 344 -3.89 11.53 23.14
C GLU A 344 -3.63 12.54 24.28
#